data_4baeff18141d47474af461f54539f3a3
#
_entry.id   4baeff18141d47474af461f54539f3a3
#
_cell.length_a   1.000
_cell.length_b   1.000
_cell.length_c   1.000
_cell.angle_alpha   90.00
_cell.angle_beta   90.00
_cell.angle_gamma   90.00
#
_symmetry.space_group_name_H-M   'P 1'
#
loop_
_entity.id
_entity.type
_entity.pdbx_description
1 polymer ?
#
loop_
_entity_poly.entity_id
_entity_poly.type
_entity_poly.pdbx_seq_one_letter_code
_entity_poly.pdbx_strand_id
1 'polypeptide(L)'
;MSGLLACSLGFSAFAEEAETPMPDSFKAKIKNIPEEKLEILESPMPEMLLGTMERFYKAMEKKTPEQVEAYLDGMIEVAEASKFNPETDMASIPLNTESKGFNSWKTERPQVLNPKREPGPIHLSRYMGGWNTGIKTFANAPLAIYPDDLIAGDVDVAIVGAPLDMGSYYRGQKFGPQAMRNEYGAGGVDMNTMVDPSRVLSIVDYGDIAIDNMSTELSVQHVRERVREIAETGTIPFIVGGDHSLEYPDVAALADVHGKGSFGVVHFDSHYDAGKGRPHWLTHGQPVYRAVKEGHVNPENYIQIGLRGPWPGPEGFEWMRNNGMRYHTMAEVRKK
;
A
#
# COMPACT_ATOMS: atom_id res chain seq x y z
N MET A 1 19.66 23.21 -47.99
CA MET A 1 18.51 24.01 -47.51
C MET A 1 17.77 23.15 -46.51
N SER A 2 18.09 23.34 -45.25
CA SER A 2 17.56 22.57 -44.12
C SER A 2 16.52 23.43 -43.41
N GLY A 3 15.28 22.99 -43.42
CA GLY A 3 14.21 23.62 -42.66
C GLY A 3 14.01 22.91 -41.32
N LEU A 4 14.51 23.51 -40.24
CA LEU A 4 14.11 23.12 -38.88
C LEU A 4 12.68 23.67 -38.62
N LEU A 5 11.74 22.77 -38.40
CA LEU A 5 10.43 23.11 -37.82
C LEU A 5 10.65 23.22 -36.31
N ALA A 6 10.68 24.45 -35.78
CA ALA A 6 10.57 24.71 -34.36
C ALA A 6 9.11 24.57 -33.95
N CYS A 7 8.81 23.52 -33.18
CA CYS A 7 7.52 23.40 -32.50
C CYS A 7 7.55 24.29 -31.26
N SER A 8 7.02 25.51 -31.38
CA SER A 8 6.79 26.40 -30.26
C SER A 8 5.56 25.87 -29.49
N LEU A 9 5.82 25.15 -28.40
CA LEU A 9 4.81 24.95 -27.36
C LEU A 9 4.55 26.31 -26.71
N GLY A 10 3.40 26.90 -27.05
CA GLY A 10 2.92 28.10 -26.40
C GLY A 10 2.66 27.83 -24.92
N PHE A 11 3.56 28.28 -24.06
CA PHE A 11 3.22 28.56 -22.68
C PHE A 11 2.23 29.71 -22.69
N SER A 12 0.95 29.41 -22.44
CA SER A 12 -0.01 30.43 -22.08
C SER A 12 0.52 31.13 -20.85
N ALA A 13 0.69 32.45 -20.95
CA ALA A 13 0.98 33.32 -19.82
C ALA A 13 -0.07 33.03 -18.74
N PHE A 14 0.34 32.43 -17.63
CA PHE A 14 -0.45 32.46 -16.41
C PHE A 14 -0.59 33.93 -16.07
N ALA A 15 -1.82 34.41 -15.99
CA ALA A 15 -2.09 35.73 -15.42
C ALA A 15 -1.45 35.72 -14.02
N GLU A 16 -0.76 36.82 -13.66
CA GLU A 16 -0.30 37.07 -12.30
C GLU A 16 -1.54 36.96 -11.40
N GLU A 17 -1.74 35.83 -10.76
CA GLU A 17 -2.81 35.67 -9.75
C GLU A 17 -2.46 36.59 -8.60
N ALA A 18 -3.35 37.51 -8.30
CA ALA A 18 -3.18 38.42 -7.17
C ALA A 18 -2.94 37.59 -5.89
N GLU A 19 -1.83 37.83 -5.21
CA GLU A 19 -1.50 37.15 -3.97
C GLU A 19 -2.68 37.22 -2.99
N THR A 20 -3.16 36.07 -2.56
CA THR A 20 -4.24 36.00 -1.55
C THR A 20 -3.70 36.52 -0.22
N PRO A 21 -4.18 37.66 0.31
CA PRO A 21 -3.61 38.23 1.50
C PRO A 21 -3.82 37.32 2.71
N MET A 22 -2.78 37.13 3.50
CA MET A 22 -2.83 36.34 4.73
C MET A 22 -3.81 36.97 5.75
N PRO A 23 -4.85 36.24 6.17
CA PRO A 23 -5.83 36.75 7.15
C PRO A 23 -5.20 37.05 8.53
N ASP A 24 -5.63 38.10 9.21
CA ASP A 24 -5.11 38.45 10.53
C ASP A 24 -5.38 37.36 11.59
N SER A 25 -6.48 36.63 11.46
CA SER A 25 -6.79 35.46 12.29
C SER A 25 -5.75 34.35 12.15
N PHE A 26 -5.21 34.17 10.95
CA PHE A 26 -4.14 33.17 10.70
C PHE A 26 -2.78 33.70 11.20
N LYS A 27 -2.45 34.97 10.96
CA LYS A 27 -1.24 35.62 11.49
C LYS A 27 -1.13 35.47 13.00
N ALA A 28 -2.24 35.63 13.72
CA ALA A 28 -2.27 35.46 15.16
C ALA A 28 -1.92 34.04 15.62
N LYS A 29 -2.27 33.03 14.82
CA LYS A 29 -1.98 31.60 15.14
C LYS A 29 -0.55 31.20 14.89
N ILE A 30 0.11 31.81 13.91
CA ILE A 30 1.49 31.49 13.53
C ILE A 30 2.55 32.35 14.23
N LYS A 31 2.13 33.32 15.06
CA LYS A 31 3.02 34.31 15.69
C LYS A 31 4.19 33.70 16.46
N ASN A 32 4.00 32.54 17.07
CA ASN A 32 5.01 31.87 17.88
C ASN A 32 5.66 30.69 17.16
N ILE A 33 5.31 30.43 15.90
CA ILE A 33 5.92 29.37 15.09
C ILE A 33 7.25 29.87 14.55
N PRO A 34 8.34 29.06 14.61
CA PRO A 34 9.62 29.42 14.06
C PRO A 34 9.55 29.82 12.58
N GLU A 35 10.28 30.85 12.19
CA GLU A 35 10.26 31.40 10.83
C GLU A 35 10.64 30.35 9.79
N GLU A 36 11.60 29.47 10.10
CA GLU A 36 12.02 28.35 9.25
C GLU A 36 10.89 27.39 8.87
N LYS A 37 9.88 27.23 9.75
CA LYS A 37 8.68 26.44 9.45
C LYS A 37 7.68 27.20 8.59
N LEU A 38 7.69 28.52 8.65
CA LEU A 38 6.78 29.36 7.89
C LEU A 38 7.18 29.49 6.42
N GLU A 39 8.44 29.23 6.06
CA GLU A 39 8.90 29.20 4.67
C GLU A 39 8.08 28.22 3.80
N ILE A 40 7.49 27.20 4.39
CA ILE A 40 6.63 26.25 3.67
C ILE A 40 5.39 26.92 3.06
N LEU A 41 4.95 28.04 3.61
CA LEU A 41 3.80 28.80 3.10
C LEU A 41 4.10 29.52 1.78
N GLU A 42 5.38 29.79 1.49
CA GLU A 42 5.85 30.38 0.24
C GLU A 42 6.08 29.32 -0.86
N SER A 43 6.00 28.05 -0.46
CA SER A 43 6.11 26.91 -1.40
C SER A 43 4.78 26.57 -2.06
N PRO A 44 4.75 25.78 -3.13
CA PRO A 44 3.51 25.28 -3.75
C PRO A 44 2.68 24.35 -2.84
N MET A 45 3.21 23.90 -1.70
CA MET A 45 2.58 22.86 -0.88
C MET A 45 1.17 23.19 -0.38
N PRO A 46 0.86 24.39 0.13
CA PRO A 46 -0.50 24.71 0.55
C PRO A 46 -1.52 24.55 -0.58
N GLU A 47 -1.17 25.01 -1.78
CA GLU A 47 -2.03 24.94 -2.96
C GLU A 47 -2.12 23.53 -3.52
N MET A 48 -1.02 22.77 -3.53
CA MET A 48 -1.02 21.37 -3.94
C MET A 48 -1.96 20.51 -3.07
N LEU A 49 -2.07 20.83 -1.79
CA LEU A 49 -2.91 20.08 -0.85
C LEU A 49 -4.37 20.50 -0.86
N LEU A 50 -4.65 21.80 -1.00
CA LEU A 50 -5.98 22.38 -0.81
C LEU A 50 -6.50 23.17 -2.02
N GLY A 51 -5.72 23.27 -3.08
CA GLY A 51 -6.10 23.87 -4.36
C GLY A 51 -5.85 25.37 -4.45
N THR A 52 -6.09 26.15 -3.38
CA THR A 52 -5.82 27.59 -3.34
C THR A 52 -5.42 28.04 -1.95
N MET A 53 -4.68 29.15 -1.84
CA MET A 53 -4.34 29.77 -0.55
C MET A 53 -5.58 30.19 0.24
N GLU A 54 -6.65 30.63 -0.41
CA GLU A 54 -7.92 30.95 0.26
C GLU A 54 -8.50 29.72 0.98
N ARG A 55 -8.53 28.57 0.29
CA ARG A 55 -8.98 27.30 0.89
C ARG A 55 -8.08 26.85 2.02
N PHE A 56 -6.76 27.08 1.89
CA PHE A 56 -5.80 26.78 2.94
C PHE A 56 -6.12 27.60 4.20
N TYR A 57 -6.23 28.93 4.10
CA TYR A 57 -6.55 29.78 5.23
C TYR A 57 -7.89 29.42 5.88
N LYS A 58 -8.91 29.14 5.07
CA LYS A 58 -10.21 28.70 5.56
C LYS A 58 -10.14 27.36 6.32
N ALA A 59 -9.31 26.44 5.86
CA ALA A 59 -9.09 25.17 6.56
C ALA A 59 -8.37 25.36 7.91
N MET A 60 -7.54 26.41 8.03
CA MET A 60 -6.82 26.74 9.26
C MET A 60 -7.67 27.52 10.26
N GLU A 61 -8.81 28.15 9.88
CA GLU A 61 -9.64 28.97 10.76
C GLU A 61 -10.10 28.23 12.02
N LYS A 62 -10.47 26.96 11.90
CA LYS A 62 -10.99 26.15 13.01
C LYS A 62 -9.93 25.42 13.82
N LYS A 63 -8.65 25.56 13.46
CA LYS A 63 -7.53 24.87 14.13
C LYS A 63 -6.96 25.75 15.25
N THR A 64 -6.46 25.10 16.31
CA THR A 64 -5.64 25.78 17.32
C THR A 64 -4.25 26.12 16.79
N PRO A 65 -3.48 27.04 17.43
CA PRO A 65 -2.09 27.29 17.01
C PRO A 65 -1.23 26.01 16.92
N GLU A 66 -1.35 25.10 17.89
CA GLU A 66 -0.62 23.84 17.93
C GLU A 66 -1.03 22.91 16.76
N GLN A 67 -2.30 22.94 16.38
CA GLN A 67 -2.80 22.18 15.24
C GLN A 67 -2.36 22.80 13.91
N VAL A 68 -2.19 24.11 13.84
CA VAL A 68 -1.61 24.78 12.68
C VAL A 68 -0.16 24.39 12.55
N GLU A 69 0.63 24.46 13.63
CA GLU A 69 2.03 24.06 13.61
C GLU A 69 2.20 22.62 13.16
N ALA A 70 1.44 21.68 13.73
CA ALA A 70 1.48 20.28 13.31
C ALA A 70 1.09 20.09 11.84
N TYR A 71 0.20 20.94 11.31
CA TYR A 71 -0.14 20.90 9.88
C TYR A 71 1.03 21.37 9.01
N LEU A 72 1.73 22.43 9.44
CA LEU A 72 2.94 22.92 8.75
C LEU A 72 4.05 21.85 8.79
N ASP A 73 4.27 21.20 9.94
CA ASP A 73 5.24 20.11 10.06
C ASP A 73 4.94 18.97 9.09
N GLY A 74 3.66 18.59 8.95
CA GLY A 74 3.24 17.58 7.97
C GLY A 74 3.51 18.01 6.51
N MET A 75 3.31 19.31 6.18
CA MET A 75 3.65 19.83 4.85
C MET A 75 5.16 19.82 4.60
N ILE A 76 5.96 20.20 5.61
CA ILE A 76 7.42 20.18 5.54
C ILE A 76 7.91 18.73 5.32
N GLU A 77 7.36 17.79 6.06
CA GLU A 77 7.70 16.37 5.89
C GLU A 77 7.47 15.89 4.45
N VAL A 78 6.34 16.25 3.84
CA VAL A 78 6.04 15.90 2.44
C VAL A 78 7.00 16.61 1.48
N ALA A 79 7.26 17.90 1.71
CA ALA A 79 8.16 18.69 0.86
C ALA A 79 9.61 18.16 0.90
N GLU A 80 10.14 17.88 2.10
CA GLU A 80 11.49 17.35 2.26
C GLU A 80 11.67 15.96 1.66
N ALA A 81 10.65 15.13 1.72
CA ALA A 81 10.71 13.79 1.12
C ALA A 81 10.75 13.82 -0.42
N SER A 82 10.24 14.89 -1.04
CA SER A 82 10.22 15.06 -2.49
C SER A 82 11.23 16.11 -2.98
N LYS A 83 12.06 16.65 -2.09
CA LYS A 83 13.02 17.69 -2.42
C LYS A 83 14.11 17.18 -3.34
N PHE A 84 14.19 17.80 -4.52
CA PHE A 84 15.24 17.54 -5.48
C PHE A 84 16.56 18.15 -5.01
N ASN A 85 17.60 17.33 -4.93
CA ASN A 85 18.98 17.79 -4.65
C ASN A 85 19.84 17.59 -5.89
N PRO A 86 20.22 18.66 -6.61
CA PRO A 86 21.01 18.55 -7.83
C PRO A 86 22.34 17.81 -7.64
N GLU A 87 22.96 17.94 -6.47
CA GLU A 87 24.25 17.32 -6.19
C GLU A 87 24.18 15.80 -6.05
N THR A 88 23.05 15.31 -5.53
CA THR A 88 22.83 13.87 -5.29
C THR A 88 21.93 13.23 -6.33
N ASP A 89 20.94 13.96 -6.86
CA ASP A 89 19.90 13.40 -7.70
C ASP A 89 20.18 13.56 -9.21
N MET A 90 21.04 14.54 -9.58
CA MET A 90 21.53 14.75 -10.96
C MET A 90 22.82 14.00 -11.24
N ALA A 91 23.10 12.94 -10.51
CA ALA A 91 24.28 12.15 -10.79
C ALA A 91 24.26 11.66 -12.25
N SER A 92 25.44 11.67 -12.88
CA SER A 92 25.64 10.97 -14.14
C SER A 92 25.47 9.46 -13.95
N ILE A 93 25.54 8.70 -15.00
CA ILE A 93 25.53 7.23 -14.90
C ILE A 93 26.89 6.75 -14.34
N PRO A 94 26.91 5.94 -13.24
CA PRO A 94 25.76 5.38 -12.51
C PRO A 94 25.06 6.42 -11.63
N LEU A 95 23.74 6.27 -11.53
CA LEU A 95 22.90 7.11 -10.68
C LEU A 95 23.28 6.95 -9.20
N ASN A 96 23.02 8.00 -8.41
CA ASN A 96 23.16 7.89 -6.96
C ASN A 96 22.01 7.05 -6.36
N THR A 97 22.28 5.77 -6.16
CA THR A 97 21.31 4.83 -5.60
C THR A 97 21.07 5.01 -4.09
N GLU A 98 21.91 5.80 -3.42
CA GLU A 98 21.77 6.12 -1.99
C GLU A 98 20.89 7.37 -1.76
N SER A 99 20.49 8.05 -2.82
CA SER A 99 19.54 9.17 -2.73
C SER A 99 18.19 8.68 -2.18
N LYS A 100 17.64 9.40 -1.20
CA LYS A 100 16.30 9.09 -0.67
C LYS A 100 15.20 9.16 -1.72
N GLY A 101 15.40 9.96 -2.78
CA GLY A 101 14.49 10.07 -3.91
C GLY A 101 14.73 9.04 -5.01
N PHE A 102 15.78 8.19 -4.92
CA PHE A 102 16.08 7.22 -5.96
C PHE A 102 14.99 6.17 -6.09
N ASN A 103 14.32 6.14 -7.25
CA ASN A 103 13.18 5.25 -7.54
C ASN A 103 12.08 5.25 -6.49
N SER A 104 12.02 6.30 -5.66
CA SER A 104 11.04 6.41 -4.61
C SER A 104 9.90 7.34 -5.03
N TRP A 105 8.70 6.91 -4.72
CA TRP A 105 7.51 7.73 -4.84
C TRP A 105 6.89 7.85 -3.46
N LYS A 106 6.94 9.05 -2.86
CA LYS A 106 6.28 9.27 -1.59
C LYS A 106 4.77 9.24 -1.78
N THR A 107 4.16 8.20 -1.27
CA THR A 107 2.80 7.81 -1.57
C THR A 107 1.84 8.03 -0.40
N GLU A 108 2.35 8.14 0.83
CA GLU A 108 1.51 8.35 2.00
C GLU A 108 1.31 9.83 2.32
N ARG A 109 0.05 10.16 2.62
CA ARG A 109 -0.32 11.47 3.13
C ARG A 109 -0.31 11.42 4.66
N PRO A 110 0.48 12.26 5.34
CA PRO A 110 0.46 12.32 6.81
C PRO A 110 -0.95 12.54 7.36
N GLN A 111 -1.32 11.78 8.38
CA GLN A 111 -2.68 11.81 8.94
C GLN A 111 -3.07 13.22 9.45
N VAL A 112 -2.09 13.99 9.94
CA VAL A 112 -2.31 15.36 10.42
C VAL A 112 -2.85 16.31 9.35
N LEU A 113 -2.60 16.00 8.07
CA LEU A 113 -3.09 16.79 6.92
C LEU A 113 -4.56 16.48 6.56
N ASN A 114 -5.16 15.48 7.17
CA ASN A 114 -6.53 15.12 6.92
C ASN A 114 -7.49 15.86 7.86
N PRO A 115 -8.73 16.11 7.44
CA PRO A 115 -9.76 16.61 8.34
C PRO A 115 -9.91 15.69 9.55
N LYS A 116 -10.04 16.29 10.74
CA LYS A 116 -10.36 15.52 11.95
C LYS A 116 -11.73 14.85 11.82
N ARG A 117 -11.78 13.59 12.16
CA ARG A 117 -13.01 12.80 12.32
C ARG A 117 -12.85 11.85 13.49
N GLU A 118 -13.95 11.38 14.02
CA GLU A 118 -13.94 10.27 14.96
C GLU A 118 -13.49 8.99 14.23
N PRO A 119 -12.63 8.18 14.84
CA PRO A 119 -12.24 6.90 14.27
C PRO A 119 -13.44 5.97 14.09
N GLY A 120 -13.37 5.11 13.10
CA GLY A 120 -14.34 4.06 12.81
C GLY A 120 -14.60 3.88 11.33
N PRO A 121 -15.18 2.72 10.93
CA PRO A 121 -15.52 2.44 9.55
C PRO A 121 -16.51 3.43 8.95
N ILE A 122 -16.33 3.79 7.69
CA ILE A 122 -17.14 4.77 6.96
C ILE A 122 -17.94 4.06 5.86
N HIS A 123 -19.28 4.17 5.91
CA HIS A 123 -20.13 3.70 4.83
C HIS A 123 -20.13 4.69 3.67
N LEU A 124 -19.80 4.22 2.46
CA LEU A 124 -19.70 5.05 1.25
C LEU A 124 -20.98 5.09 0.41
N SER A 125 -22.07 4.52 0.91
CA SER A 125 -23.41 4.62 0.31
C SER A 125 -24.39 5.27 1.26
N ARG A 126 -25.25 6.13 0.73
CA ARG A 126 -26.40 6.71 1.47
C ARG A 126 -27.61 5.78 1.52
N TYR A 127 -27.60 4.71 0.72
CA TYR A 127 -28.72 3.78 0.56
C TYR A 127 -28.34 2.40 1.10
N MET A 128 -29.20 1.84 1.90
CA MET A 128 -29.02 0.48 2.41
C MET A 128 -29.42 -0.55 1.35
N GLY A 129 -28.65 -1.63 1.25
CA GLY A 129 -28.97 -2.77 0.37
C GLY A 129 -28.77 -2.54 -1.12
N GLY A 130 -28.14 -1.44 -1.52
CA GLY A 130 -27.94 -1.12 -2.94
C GLY A 130 -26.59 -1.60 -3.47
N TRP A 131 -26.53 -2.73 -4.16
CA TRP A 131 -25.30 -3.26 -4.76
C TRP A 131 -24.73 -2.37 -5.87
N ASN A 132 -25.55 -1.52 -6.46
CA ASN A 132 -25.19 -0.62 -7.56
C ASN A 132 -25.15 0.86 -7.15
N THR A 133 -25.05 1.14 -5.85
CA THR A 133 -25.06 2.50 -5.33
C THR A 133 -23.80 2.81 -4.55
N GLY A 134 -23.45 4.09 -4.42
CA GLY A 134 -22.28 4.55 -3.71
C GLY A 134 -20.96 4.33 -4.44
N ILE A 135 -19.87 4.32 -3.67
CA ILE A 135 -18.52 4.06 -4.16
C ILE A 135 -18.22 2.58 -3.94
N LYS A 136 -17.68 1.92 -4.96
CA LYS A 136 -17.36 0.50 -4.90
C LYS A 136 -16.21 0.22 -3.94
N THR A 137 -16.43 -0.71 -3.03
CA THR A 137 -15.45 -1.25 -2.08
C THR A 137 -15.42 -2.77 -2.19
N PHE A 138 -14.39 -3.40 -1.62
CA PHE A 138 -14.37 -4.85 -1.50
C PHE A 138 -15.62 -5.32 -0.70
N ALA A 139 -16.31 -6.29 -1.22
CA ALA A 139 -17.51 -6.87 -0.61
C ALA A 139 -18.61 -5.84 -0.26
N ASN A 140 -18.62 -4.65 -0.85
CA ASN A 140 -19.42 -3.49 -0.45
C ASN A 140 -19.26 -3.12 1.04
N ALA A 141 -18.15 -3.49 1.65
CA ALA A 141 -17.84 -3.23 3.05
C ALA A 141 -17.60 -1.74 3.32
N PRO A 142 -17.75 -1.27 4.55
CA PRO A 142 -17.32 0.07 4.95
C PRO A 142 -15.83 0.26 4.71
N LEU A 143 -15.40 1.52 4.52
CA LEU A 143 -14.00 1.89 4.38
C LEU A 143 -13.39 2.13 5.75
N ALA A 144 -12.19 1.60 6.00
CA ALA A 144 -11.29 2.01 7.08
C ALA A 144 -9.93 2.34 6.46
N ILE A 145 -9.21 3.33 7.00
CA ILE A 145 -7.95 3.79 6.40
C ILE A 145 -6.81 3.94 7.40
N TYR A 146 -7.11 3.82 8.69
CA TYR A 146 -6.15 3.91 9.78
C TYR A 146 -6.36 2.78 10.80
N PRO A 147 -5.33 2.40 11.56
CA PRO A 147 -5.46 1.40 12.63
C PRO A 147 -6.55 1.74 13.65
N ASP A 148 -6.67 3.03 14.00
CA ASP A 148 -7.72 3.50 14.91
C ASP A 148 -9.13 3.21 14.41
N ASP A 149 -9.34 3.15 13.09
CA ASP A 149 -10.63 2.79 12.51
C ASP A 149 -10.94 1.30 12.73
N LEU A 150 -9.91 0.45 12.63
CA LEU A 150 -10.04 -0.99 12.86
C LEU A 150 -10.39 -1.27 14.32
N ILE A 151 -9.66 -0.62 15.24
CA ILE A 151 -9.89 -0.75 16.68
C ILE A 151 -11.28 -0.23 17.06
N ALA A 152 -11.65 0.97 16.62
CA ALA A 152 -12.94 1.57 16.94
C ALA A 152 -14.14 0.82 16.34
N GLY A 153 -13.92 0.12 15.21
CA GLY A 153 -14.93 -0.68 14.54
C GLY A 153 -15.02 -2.13 15.01
N ASP A 154 -14.17 -2.56 15.95
CA ASP A 154 -14.02 -3.96 16.35
C ASP A 154 -13.98 -4.88 15.11
N VAL A 155 -13.02 -4.57 14.21
CA VAL A 155 -12.97 -5.16 12.88
C VAL A 155 -12.30 -6.53 12.92
N ASP A 156 -13.00 -7.55 12.43
CA ASP A 156 -12.45 -8.91 12.33
C ASP A 156 -11.52 -9.07 11.13
N VAL A 157 -11.89 -8.49 9.97
CA VAL A 157 -11.17 -8.68 8.70
C VAL A 157 -11.04 -7.35 7.96
N ALA A 158 -9.81 -6.99 7.62
CA ALA A 158 -9.51 -5.86 6.73
C ALA A 158 -9.05 -6.37 5.36
N ILE A 159 -9.86 -6.11 4.33
CA ILE A 159 -9.49 -6.44 2.95
C ILE A 159 -8.64 -5.28 2.42
N VAL A 160 -7.41 -5.56 2.02
CA VAL A 160 -6.46 -4.56 1.53
C VAL A 160 -5.95 -4.93 0.14
N GLY A 161 -5.95 -3.98 -0.77
CA GLY A 161 -5.38 -4.16 -2.10
C GLY A 161 -3.86 -3.97 -2.09
N ALA A 162 -3.15 -4.83 -2.80
CA ALA A 162 -1.70 -4.73 -3.00
C ALA A 162 -1.39 -4.79 -4.51
N PRO A 163 -1.55 -3.66 -5.24
CA PRO A 163 -1.47 -3.63 -6.71
C PRO A 163 -0.02 -3.69 -7.24
N LEU A 164 0.76 -4.68 -6.78
CA LEU A 164 2.12 -4.94 -7.21
C LEU A 164 2.15 -5.87 -8.43
N ASP A 165 2.87 -5.51 -9.49
CA ASP A 165 3.07 -6.36 -10.67
C ASP A 165 4.52 -6.34 -11.21
N MET A 166 5.45 -5.83 -10.41
CA MET A 166 6.85 -5.69 -10.81
C MET A 166 7.68 -6.94 -10.54
N GLY A 167 7.21 -7.85 -9.68
CA GLY A 167 7.87 -9.13 -9.42
C GLY A 167 7.65 -10.17 -10.52
N SER A 168 6.77 -9.91 -11.48
CA SER A 168 6.44 -10.79 -12.60
C SER A 168 6.89 -10.21 -13.95
N TYR A 169 7.16 -11.09 -14.91
CA TYR A 169 7.38 -10.69 -16.31
C TYR A 169 6.11 -10.19 -16.99
N TYR A 170 4.96 -10.66 -16.53
CA TYR A 170 3.65 -10.27 -17.03
C TYR A 170 3.13 -9.08 -16.23
N ARG A 171 2.69 -8.04 -16.94
CA ARG A 171 2.11 -6.86 -16.33
C ARG A 171 0.58 -6.95 -16.35
N GLY A 172 -0.07 -6.29 -15.41
CA GLY A 172 -1.53 -6.21 -15.34
C GLY A 172 -2.12 -6.77 -14.05
N GLN A 173 -1.37 -7.54 -13.25
CA GLN A 173 -1.83 -8.07 -11.96
C GLN A 173 -2.21 -6.93 -10.99
N LYS A 174 -1.62 -5.76 -11.14
CA LYS A 174 -1.97 -4.55 -10.37
C LYS A 174 -3.44 -4.13 -10.47
N PHE A 175 -4.13 -4.60 -11.51
CA PHE A 175 -5.57 -4.31 -11.67
C PHE A 175 -6.47 -5.27 -10.88
N GLY A 176 -5.92 -6.30 -10.23
CA GLY A 176 -6.65 -7.28 -9.43
C GLY A 176 -7.55 -6.64 -8.37
N PRO A 177 -7.01 -5.79 -7.48
CA PRO A 177 -7.81 -5.13 -6.44
C PRO A 177 -8.98 -4.32 -7.02
N GLN A 178 -8.73 -3.54 -8.07
CA GLN A 178 -9.78 -2.76 -8.73
C GLN A 178 -10.85 -3.66 -9.37
N ALA A 179 -10.44 -4.72 -10.05
CA ALA A 179 -11.37 -5.67 -10.68
C ALA A 179 -12.28 -6.32 -9.64
N MET A 180 -11.73 -6.76 -8.52
CA MET A 180 -12.50 -7.37 -7.43
C MET A 180 -13.48 -6.38 -6.77
N ARG A 181 -13.10 -5.11 -6.60
CA ARG A 181 -14.04 -4.08 -6.10
C ARG A 181 -15.21 -3.83 -7.05
N ASN A 182 -15.00 -3.98 -8.36
CA ASN A 182 -16.03 -3.76 -9.36
C ASN A 182 -17.04 -4.90 -9.45
N GLU A 183 -16.68 -6.08 -8.99
CA GLU A 183 -17.57 -7.23 -8.95
C GLU A 183 -18.56 -7.17 -7.78
N TYR A 184 -19.54 -8.05 -7.81
CA TYR A 184 -20.47 -8.23 -6.69
C TYR A 184 -19.67 -8.71 -5.48
N GLY A 185 -19.86 -8.04 -4.36
CA GLY A 185 -19.19 -8.41 -3.14
C GLY A 185 -19.49 -9.82 -2.67
N ALA A 186 -18.70 -10.28 -1.71
CA ALA A 186 -18.85 -11.59 -1.06
C ALA A 186 -20.08 -11.68 -0.16
N GLY A 187 -21.08 -10.83 -0.35
CA GLY A 187 -22.34 -10.87 0.39
C GLY A 187 -23.25 -11.98 -0.13
N GLY A 188 -23.88 -12.66 0.80
CA GLY A 188 -24.81 -13.73 0.53
C GLY A 188 -24.40 -15.07 1.14
N VAL A 189 -25.37 -15.96 1.24
CA VAL A 189 -25.17 -17.29 1.82
C VAL A 189 -24.47 -18.20 0.81
N ASP A 190 -23.30 -18.73 1.15
CA ASP A 190 -22.68 -19.80 0.39
C ASP A 190 -23.55 -21.07 0.46
N MET A 191 -23.89 -21.62 -0.68
CA MET A 191 -24.86 -22.74 -0.77
C MET A 191 -24.35 -24.06 -0.17
N ASN A 192 -23.02 -24.22 -0.05
CA ASN A 192 -22.44 -25.46 0.49
C ASN A 192 -22.28 -25.37 2.01
N THR A 193 -21.84 -24.22 2.49
CA THR A 193 -21.59 -24.01 3.93
C THR A 193 -22.80 -23.43 4.66
N MET A 194 -23.78 -22.86 3.94
CA MET A 194 -24.95 -22.14 4.46
C MET A 194 -24.54 -20.96 5.37
N VAL A 195 -23.37 -20.40 5.17
CA VAL A 195 -22.84 -19.27 5.94
C VAL A 195 -22.70 -18.04 5.04
N ASP A 196 -23.09 -16.90 5.58
CA ASP A 196 -22.82 -15.57 5.03
C ASP A 196 -21.77 -14.89 5.91
N PRO A 197 -20.49 -14.83 5.49
CA PRO A 197 -19.45 -14.24 6.29
C PRO A 197 -19.71 -12.77 6.66
N SER A 198 -20.38 -12.02 5.78
CA SER A 198 -20.68 -10.60 6.01
C SER A 198 -21.68 -10.34 7.14
N ARG A 199 -22.39 -11.38 7.60
CA ARG A 199 -23.34 -11.31 8.71
C ARG A 199 -22.75 -11.69 10.06
N VAL A 200 -21.59 -12.32 10.06
CA VAL A 200 -20.95 -12.84 11.27
C VAL A 200 -19.60 -12.19 11.56
N LEU A 201 -19.00 -11.56 10.55
CA LEU A 201 -17.72 -10.86 10.66
C LEU A 201 -17.89 -9.38 10.38
N SER A 202 -17.18 -8.54 11.15
CA SER A 202 -16.96 -7.13 10.85
C SER A 202 -15.87 -7.01 9.79
N ILE A 203 -16.27 -6.71 8.55
CA ILE A 203 -15.38 -6.65 7.40
C ILE A 203 -15.27 -5.21 6.91
N VAL A 204 -14.06 -4.76 6.58
CA VAL A 204 -13.80 -3.45 5.96
C VAL A 204 -12.95 -3.55 4.71
N ASP A 205 -13.06 -2.56 3.82
CA ASP A 205 -12.06 -2.26 2.79
C ASP A 205 -11.02 -1.31 3.39
N TYR A 206 -9.75 -1.72 3.42
CA TYR A 206 -8.67 -0.92 3.99
C TYR A 206 -7.91 -0.10 2.92
N GLY A 207 -8.46 0.01 1.73
CA GLY A 207 -7.85 0.71 0.60
C GLY A 207 -6.77 -0.11 -0.10
N ASP A 208 -5.92 0.58 -0.85
CA ASP A 208 -4.78 -0.02 -1.52
C ASP A 208 -3.46 0.43 -0.88
N ILE A 209 -2.53 -0.51 -0.77
CA ILE A 209 -1.17 -0.24 -0.34
C ILE A 209 -0.47 0.60 -1.42
N ALA A 210 0.26 1.61 -0.97
CA ALA A 210 1.06 2.44 -1.84
C ALA A 210 2.20 1.63 -2.47
N ILE A 211 2.25 1.60 -3.79
CA ILE A 211 3.28 0.89 -4.56
C ILE A 211 4.22 1.89 -5.20
N ASP A 212 5.51 1.74 -4.95
CA ASP A 212 6.55 2.46 -5.67
C ASP A 212 6.69 1.90 -7.08
N ASN A 213 6.24 2.65 -8.08
CA ASN A 213 6.15 2.17 -9.45
C ASN A 213 7.51 1.85 -10.11
N MET A 214 8.62 2.25 -9.50
CA MET A 214 9.97 2.07 -10.01
C MET A 214 10.82 1.16 -9.12
N SER A 215 10.33 0.74 -7.95
CA SER A 215 11.07 -0.08 -6.99
C SER A 215 10.21 -1.21 -6.43
N THR A 216 10.58 -2.43 -6.75
CA THR A 216 9.96 -3.63 -6.14
C THR A 216 10.33 -3.72 -4.66
N GLU A 217 11.56 -3.34 -4.31
CA GLU A 217 12.07 -3.39 -2.94
C GLU A 217 11.29 -2.47 -2.01
N LEU A 218 11.08 -1.21 -2.40
CA LEU A 218 10.27 -0.26 -1.63
C LEU A 218 8.81 -0.70 -1.57
N SER A 219 8.26 -1.22 -2.66
CA SER A 219 6.89 -1.75 -2.68
C SER A 219 6.70 -2.91 -1.71
N VAL A 220 7.65 -3.85 -1.66
CA VAL A 220 7.65 -4.97 -0.71
C VAL A 220 7.73 -4.47 0.74
N GLN A 221 8.52 -3.42 0.99
CA GLN A 221 8.60 -2.81 2.31
C GLN A 221 7.25 -2.19 2.71
N HIS A 222 6.61 -1.42 1.84
CA HIS A 222 5.28 -0.82 2.10
C HIS A 222 4.21 -1.89 2.37
N VAL A 223 4.24 -3.01 1.62
CA VAL A 223 3.32 -4.14 1.86
C VAL A 223 3.54 -4.71 3.26
N ARG A 224 4.79 -5.01 3.63
CA ARG A 224 5.13 -5.54 4.96
C ARG A 224 4.67 -4.60 6.07
N GLU A 225 4.91 -3.31 5.95
CA GLU A 225 4.52 -2.30 6.93
C GLU A 225 3.00 -2.23 7.09
N ARG A 226 2.26 -2.21 6.00
CA ARG A 226 0.80 -2.11 6.01
C ARG A 226 0.14 -3.39 6.55
N VAL A 227 0.59 -4.56 6.13
CA VAL A 227 0.06 -5.84 6.63
C VAL A 227 0.35 -6.00 8.12
N ARG A 228 1.56 -5.61 8.56
CA ARG A 228 1.91 -5.59 9.98
C ARG A 228 1.00 -4.65 10.78
N GLU A 229 0.78 -3.42 10.30
CA GLU A 229 -0.09 -2.43 10.94
C GLU A 229 -1.51 -2.99 11.18
N ILE A 230 -2.08 -3.66 10.17
CA ILE A 230 -3.40 -4.30 10.31
C ILE A 230 -3.34 -5.40 11.37
N ALA A 231 -2.37 -6.30 11.28
CA ALA A 231 -2.25 -7.43 12.19
C ALA A 231 -1.98 -7.02 13.64
N GLU A 232 -1.25 -5.92 13.88
CA GLU A 232 -1.00 -5.36 15.22
C GLU A 232 -2.29 -4.93 15.94
N THR A 233 -3.36 -4.60 15.23
CA THR A 233 -4.67 -4.29 15.83
C THR A 233 -5.47 -5.53 16.25
N GLY A 234 -5.01 -6.72 15.91
CA GLY A 234 -5.74 -7.98 16.08
C GLY A 234 -6.68 -8.30 14.91
N THR A 235 -6.79 -7.41 13.93
CA THR A 235 -7.58 -7.62 12.72
C THR A 235 -6.85 -8.57 11.77
N ILE A 236 -7.60 -9.45 11.09
CA ILE A 236 -7.05 -10.36 10.09
C ILE A 236 -6.83 -9.59 8.77
N PRO A 237 -5.60 -9.45 8.27
CA PRO A 237 -5.36 -8.88 6.96
C PRO A 237 -5.75 -9.88 5.86
N PHE A 238 -6.64 -9.47 4.96
CA PHE A 238 -7.00 -10.20 3.75
C PHE A 238 -6.45 -9.48 2.54
N ILE A 239 -5.30 -9.93 2.04
CA ILE A 239 -4.57 -9.25 0.98
C ILE A 239 -5.08 -9.66 -0.39
N VAL A 240 -5.43 -8.68 -1.23
CA VAL A 240 -5.80 -8.87 -2.62
C VAL A 240 -4.69 -8.36 -3.52
N GLY A 241 -3.92 -9.25 -4.10
CA GLY A 241 -2.82 -8.91 -4.99
C GLY A 241 -3.26 -8.60 -6.41
N GLY A 242 -2.39 -8.37 -7.16
CA GLY A 242 -1.01 -8.25 -7.47
C GLY A 242 -0.37 -9.58 -7.84
N ASP A 243 0.90 -9.55 -8.07
CA ASP A 243 1.66 -10.76 -8.35
C ASP A 243 2.12 -11.48 -7.08
N HIS A 244 2.61 -12.69 -7.23
CA HIS A 244 2.90 -13.57 -6.09
C HIS A 244 4.17 -13.21 -5.29
N SER A 245 4.92 -12.18 -5.69
CA SER A 245 6.00 -11.65 -4.84
C SER A 245 5.49 -11.11 -3.49
N LEU A 246 4.17 -10.86 -3.40
CA LEU A 246 3.49 -10.38 -2.19
C LEU A 246 3.55 -11.38 -1.03
N GLU A 247 3.59 -12.69 -1.27
CA GLU A 247 3.65 -13.67 -0.19
C GLU A 247 4.84 -13.44 0.76
N TYR A 248 5.99 -13.01 0.22
CA TYR A 248 7.17 -12.77 1.05
C TYR A 248 6.95 -11.64 2.09
N PRO A 249 6.54 -10.43 1.71
CA PRO A 249 6.26 -9.38 2.70
C PRO A 249 5.07 -9.70 3.61
N ASP A 250 4.05 -10.43 3.14
CA ASP A 250 2.90 -10.81 3.94
C ASP A 250 3.31 -11.75 5.08
N VAL A 251 4.07 -12.81 4.76
CA VAL A 251 4.60 -13.75 5.74
C VAL A 251 5.59 -13.06 6.70
N ALA A 252 6.43 -12.15 6.18
CA ALA A 252 7.37 -11.40 7.00
C ALA A 252 6.64 -10.45 7.98
N ALA A 253 5.57 -9.79 7.55
CA ALA A 253 4.75 -8.92 8.39
C ALA A 253 4.10 -9.70 9.56
N LEU A 254 3.54 -10.88 9.27
CA LEU A 254 2.97 -11.73 10.32
C LEU A 254 4.05 -12.26 11.27
N ALA A 255 5.25 -12.53 10.77
CA ALA A 255 6.38 -12.91 11.62
C ALA A 255 6.86 -11.77 12.54
N ASP A 256 6.72 -10.52 12.10
CA ASP A 256 7.01 -9.34 12.94
C ASP A 256 6.04 -9.23 14.11
N VAL A 257 4.76 -9.57 13.90
CA VAL A 257 3.71 -9.47 14.94
C VAL A 257 3.69 -10.68 15.85
N HIS A 258 3.73 -11.87 15.30
CA HIS A 258 3.51 -13.12 16.03
C HIS A 258 4.81 -13.82 16.46
N GLY A 259 5.95 -13.35 15.97
CA GLY A 259 7.25 -13.97 16.16
C GLY A 259 7.65 -14.91 15.02
N LYS A 260 8.93 -14.90 14.69
CA LYS A 260 9.51 -15.76 13.64
C LYS A 260 9.30 -17.24 13.96
N GLY A 261 8.80 -17.99 12.96
CA GLY A 261 8.57 -19.42 13.08
C GLY A 261 7.41 -19.85 13.99
N SER A 262 6.61 -18.90 14.52
CA SER A 262 5.53 -19.20 15.46
C SER A 262 4.24 -19.71 14.78
N PHE A 263 4.14 -19.58 13.47
CA PHE A 263 2.96 -19.98 12.68
C PHE A 263 3.35 -20.87 11.49
N GLY A 264 2.35 -21.42 10.82
CA GLY A 264 2.50 -22.18 9.60
C GLY A 264 1.88 -21.50 8.40
N VAL A 265 2.28 -21.92 7.21
CA VAL A 265 1.73 -21.44 5.94
C VAL A 265 1.11 -22.60 5.16
N VAL A 266 -0.13 -22.41 4.70
CA VAL A 266 -0.80 -23.29 3.75
C VAL A 266 -0.85 -22.57 2.40
N HIS A 267 -0.07 -23.04 1.44
CA HIS A 267 0.13 -22.41 0.14
C HIS A 267 -0.58 -23.22 -0.95
N PHE A 268 -1.62 -22.67 -1.54
CA PHE A 268 -2.35 -23.28 -2.65
C PHE A 268 -1.85 -22.72 -3.97
N ASP A 269 -0.94 -23.42 -4.63
CA ASP A 269 -0.39 -22.99 -5.91
C ASP A 269 -0.04 -24.16 -6.84
N SER A 270 0.03 -23.86 -8.14
CA SER A 270 0.58 -24.76 -9.15
C SER A 270 2.11 -24.80 -9.16
N HIS A 271 2.75 -23.72 -8.72
CA HIS A 271 4.19 -23.52 -8.71
C HIS A 271 4.77 -23.69 -7.30
N TYR A 272 6.06 -23.96 -7.22
CA TYR A 272 6.70 -24.14 -5.92
C TYR A 272 7.28 -22.86 -5.33
N ASP A 273 7.47 -21.84 -6.13
CA ASP A 273 7.91 -20.46 -5.82
C ASP A 273 9.02 -20.31 -4.76
N ALA A 274 9.84 -21.37 -4.66
CA ALA A 274 10.99 -21.47 -3.77
C ALA A 274 12.32 -21.40 -4.54
N GLY A 275 12.32 -20.73 -5.68
CA GLY A 275 13.52 -20.47 -6.47
C GLY A 275 14.51 -19.60 -5.70
N LYS A 276 15.79 -20.00 -5.68
CA LYS A 276 16.84 -19.20 -5.03
C LYS A 276 17.01 -17.83 -5.69
N GLY A 277 16.83 -17.77 -7.02
CA GLY A 277 16.98 -16.57 -7.81
C GLY A 277 18.33 -15.88 -7.65
N ARG A 278 18.35 -14.58 -7.87
CA ARG A 278 19.52 -13.74 -7.60
C ARG A 278 19.27 -12.92 -6.32
N PRO A 279 20.31 -12.66 -5.51
CA PRO A 279 20.13 -12.03 -4.18
C PRO A 279 19.38 -10.70 -4.20
N HIS A 280 19.54 -9.90 -5.24
CA HIS A 280 18.92 -8.58 -5.39
C HIS A 280 17.62 -8.58 -6.22
N TRP A 281 17.08 -9.76 -6.52
CA TRP A 281 15.80 -9.88 -7.21
C TRP A 281 14.68 -10.25 -6.23
N LEU A 282 13.61 -9.50 -6.26
CA LEU A 282 12.36 -9.81 -5.60
C LEU A 282 11.34 -10.18 -6.68
N THR A 283 11.09 -11.46 -6.86
CA THR A 283 10.21 -11.97 -7.90
C THR A 283 9.14 -12.91 -7.36
N HIS A 284 8.10 -13.11 -8.15
CA HIS A 284 6.99 -14.02 -7.84
C HIS A 284 7.41 -15.50 -7.69
N GLY A 285 8.57 -15.89 -8.19
CA GLY A 285 9.09 -17.26 -8.06
C GLY A 285 10.02 -17.50 -6.86
N GLN A 286 10.12 -16.56 -5.92
CA GLN A 286 11.07 -16.60 -4.80
C GLN A 286 10.47 -16.44 -3.40
N PRO A 287 9.20 -16.10 -3.20
CA PRO A 287 8.69 -15.71 -1.89
C PRO A 287 8.86 -16.82 -0.86
N VAL A 288 8.59 -18.05 -1.20
CA VAL A 288 8.74 -19.23 -0.31
C VAL A 288 10.19 -19.40 0.15
N TYR A 289 11.15 -19.34 -0.80
CA TYR A 289 12.57 -19.46 -0.46
C TYR A 289 13.01 -18.37 0.53
N ARG A 290 12.61 -17.13 0.29
CA ARG A 290 12.97 -15.99 1.15
C ARG A 290 12.35 -16.12 2.54
N ALA A 291 11.05 -16.39 2.62
CA ALA A 291 10.34 -16.53 3.89
C ALA A 291 10.97 -17.60 4.78
N VAL A 292 11.33 -18.75 4.20
CA VAL A 292 12.01 -19.83 4.91
C VAL A 292 13.46 -19.48 5.26
N LYS A 293 14.22 -18.92 4.30
CA LYS A 293 15.64 -18.64 4.48
C LYS A 293 15.91 -17.54 5.51
N GLU A 294 15.02 -16.56 5.60
CA GLU A 294 15.10 -15.48 6.58
C GLU A 294 14.48 -15.86 7.95
N GLY A 295 13.95 -17.09 8.04
CA GLY A 295 13.40 -17.65 9.28
C GLY A 295 12.04 -17.07 9.67
N HIS A 296 11.32 -16.42 8.77
CA HIS A 296 9.98 -15.92 9.04
C HIS A 296 9.00 -17.05 9.34
N VAL A 297 9.17 -18.19 8.65
CA VAL A 297 8.40 -19.41 8.89
C VAL A 297 9.34 -20.61 8.96
N ASN A 298 9.07 -21.54 9.88
CA ASN A 298 9.78 -22.82 9.91
C ASN A 298 9.37 -23.67 8.70
N PRO A 299 10.31 -24.20 7.93
CA PRO A 299 9.98 -24.96 6.72
C PRO A 299 9.11 -26.19 7.02
N GLU A 300 9.23 -26.82 8.18
CA GLU A 300 8.36 -27.93 8.60
C GLU A 300 6.89 -27.53 8.80
N ASN A 301 6.64 -26.24 9.03
CA ASN A 301 5.31 -25.65 9.16
C ASN A 301 4.80 -25.06 7.84
N TYR A 302 5.53 -25.30 6.73
CA TYR A 302 5.11 -24.84 5.40
C TYR A 302 4.59 -26.01 4.57
N ILE A 303 3.37 -25.91 4.10
CA ILE A 303 2.75 -26.93 3.24
C ILE A 303 2.29 -26.32 1.93
N GLN A 304 2.75 -26.88 0.81
CA GLN A 304 2.32 -26.51 -0.53
C GLN A 304 1.35 -27.55 -1.09
N ILE A 305 0.25 -27.10 -1.67
CA ILE A 305 -0.81 -27.96 -2.19
C ILE A 305 -1.16 -27.56 -3.61
N GLY A 306 -1.09 -28.51 -4.55
CA GLY A 306 -1.51 -28.31 -5.92
C GLY A 306 -0.39 -28.22 -6.95
N LEU A 307 0.85 -28.51 -6.57
CA LEU A 307 2.02 -28.45 -7.47
C LEU A 307 1.79 -29.25 -8.74
N ARG A 308 2.06 -28.62 -9.89
CA ARG A 308 1.90 -29.24 -11.22
C ARG A 308 2.71 -28.49 -12.27
N GLY A 309 2.77 -29.04 -13.49
CA GLY A 309 3.51 -28.47 -14.60
C GLY A 309 4.98 -28.86 -14.60
N PRO A 310 5.85 -28.15 -15.33
CA PRO A 310 7.27 -28.52 -15.53
C PRO A 310 8.20 -28.05 -14.40
N TRP A 311 7.70 -27.37 -13.39
CA TRP A 311 8.46 -26.81 -12.26
C TRP A 311 8.02 -27.42 -10.94
N PRO A 312 8.94 -27.60 -9.97
CA PRO A 312 10.38 -27.43 -10.08
C PRO A 312 11.09 -28.61 -10.76
N GLY A 313 12.39 -28.43 -11.06
CA GLY A 313 13.28 -29.56 -11.35
C GLY A 313 13.59 -30.39 -10.09
N PRO A 314 14.36 -31.51 -10.26
CA PRO A 314 14.70 -32.40 -9.15
C PRO A 314 15.32 -31.67 -7.95
N GLU A 315 16.18 -30.69 -8.20
CA GLU A 315 16.88 -29.90 -7.17
C GLU A 315 15.94 -29.06 -6.31
N GLY A 316 14.83 -28.60 -6.88
CA GLY A 316 13.80 -27.88 -6.13
C GLY A 316 13.08 -28.79 -5.15
N PHE A 317 12.69 -29.98 -5.59
CA PHE A 317 12.08 -30.99 -4.72
C PHE A 317 13.06 -31.49 -3.65
N GLU A 318 14.33 -31.63 -3.96
CA GLU A 318 15.37 -31.98 -2.99
C GLU A 318 15.52 -30.90 -1.93
N TRP A 319 15.52 -29.62 -2.35
CA TRP A 319 15.60 -28.51 -1.41
C TRP A 319 14.41 -28.53 -0.44
N MET A 320 13.20 -28.71 -0.95
CA MET A 320 11.99 -28.78 -0.11
C MET A 320 12.09 -29.93 0.91
N ARG A 321 12.44 -31.14 0.46
CA ARG A 321 12.57 -32.33 1.33
C ARG A 321 13.68 -32.15 2.37
N ASN A 322 14.83 -31.64 1.96
CA ASN A 322 15.97 -31.43 2.86
C ASN A 322 15.70 -30.37 3.95
N ASN A 323 14.73 -29.48 3.72
CA ASN A 323 14.27 -28.51 4.69
C ASN A 323 13.01 -28.97 5.46
N GLY A 324 12.52 -30.17 5.24
CA GLY A 324 11.34 -30.70 5.95
C GLY A 324 10.00 -30.13 5.47
N MET A 325 9.98 -29.38 4.36
CA MET A 325 8.74 -28.83 3.80
C MET A 325 7.81 -29.94 3.31
N ARG A 326 6.53 -29.74 3.52
CA ARG A 326 5.49 -30.63 3.02
C ARG A 326 4.92 -30.10 1.71
N TYR A 327 4.65 -31.03 0.78
CA TYR A 327 3.97 -30.66 -0.46
C TYR A 327 3.11 -31.80 -0.98
N HIS A 328 2.04 -31.44 -1.67
CA HIS A 328 1.15 -32.34 -2.37
C HIS A 328 0.98 -31.88 -3.80
N THR A 329 1.30 -32.77 -4.72
CA THR A 329 1.07 -32.53 -6.15
C THR A 329 -0.41 -32.60 -6.46
N MET A 330 -0.84 -31.92 -7.55
CA MET A 330 -2.23 -31.99 -7.98
C MET A 330 -2.65 -33.41 -8.37
N ALA A 331 -1.71 -34.26 -8.78
CA ALA A 331 -1.97 -35.67 -9.05
C ALA A 331 -2.34 -36.46 -7.78
N GLU A 332 -1.71 -36.12 -6.63
CA GLU A 332 -2.06 -36.74 -5.33
C GLU A 332 -3.41 -36.22 -4.84
N VAL A 333 -3.68 -34.93 -4.95
CA VAL A 333 -4.96 -34.33 -4.53
C VAL A 333 -6.14 -34.94 -5.29
N ARG A 334 -5.99 -35.21 -6.59
CA ARG A 334 -7.07 -35.82 -7.42
C ARG A 334 -7.29 -37.30 -7.15
N LYS A 335 -6.40 -37.97 -6.45
CA LYS A 335 -6.54 -39.40 -6.09
C LYS A 335 -7.35 -39.62 -4.81
N LYS A 336 -7.54 -38.56 -4.03
CA LYS A 336 -8.37 -38.57 -2.81
C LYS A 336 -9.80 -38.15 -3.12
#